data_e92eff267ff4a57e97d9a37846918f7c
#
_entry.id   e92eff267ff4a57e97d9a37846918f7c
#
_cell.length_a   1.000
_cell.length_b   1.000
_cell.length_c   1.000
_cell.angle_alpha   90.00
_cell.angle_beta   90.00
_cell.angle_gamma   90.00
#
_symmetry.space_group_name_H-M   'P 1'
#
loop_
_entity.id
_entity.type
_entity.pdbx_description
1 polymer ?
#
loop_
_entity_poly.entity_id
_entity_poly.type
_entity_poly.pdbx_seq_one_letter_code
_entity_poly.pdbx_strand_id
1 'polypeptide(L)' 'MGLFYIRDYIGLFCFTEYMGLFYIRFYMSLFYIRDYMGLFYIRVYMGLLYIRDYMGLFYFRDFMGLF' A
#
# COMPACT_ATOMS: atom_id res chain seq x y z
N MET A 1 -5.41 -11.36 -6.00
CA MET A 1 -6.37 -11.83 -5.02
C MET A 1 -5.68 -12.61 -3.92
N GLY A 2 -6.01 -12.35 -2.67
CA GLY A 2 -5.44 -13.08 -1.57
C GLY A 2 -4.92 -12.19 -0.48
N LEU A 3 -3.97 -12.71 0.28
CA LEU A 3 -3.37 -12.06 1.42
C LEU A 3 -1.91 -11.74 1.14
N PHE A 4 -1.55 -10.50 1.35
CA PHE A 4 -0.18 -10.06 1.15
C PHE A 4 0.29 -9.30 2.40
N TYR A 5 1.40 -9.74 2.98
CA TYR A 5 1.94 -9.15 4.19
C TYR A 5 3.38 -8.74 3.97
N ILE A 6 3.66 -7.45 4.20
CA ILE A 6 5.02 -6.92 4.12
C ILE A 6 5.39 -6.37 5.49
N ARG A 7 6.49 -6.87 6.03
CA ARG A 7 6.97 -6.40 7.32
C ARG A 7 7.86 -5.19 7.18
N ASP A 8 8.88 -5.31 6.35
CA ASP A 8 9.81 -4.22 6.09
C ASP A 8 10.14 -4.22 4.62
N TYR A 9 9.94 -3.09 3.98
CA TYR A 9 10.19 -2.98 2.56
C TYR A 9 10.78 -1.61 2.23
N ILE A 10 11.88 -1.62 1.49
CA ILE A 10 12.53 -0.41 1.02
C ILE A 10 12.74 -0.57 -0.47
N GLY A 11 12.22 0.39 -1.26
CA GLY A 11 12.39 0.37 -2.68
C GLY A 11 11.11 0.62 -3.43
N LEU A 12 11.08 0.22 -4.71
CA LEU A 12 9.96 0.46 -5.59
C LEU A 12 9.01 -0.73 -5.60
N PHE A 13 7.73 -0.44 -5.43
CA PHE A 13 6.69 -1.45 -5.45
C PHE A 13 5.56 -0.98 -6.37
N CYS A 14 5.20 -1.81 -7.34
CA CYS A 14 4.21 -1.43 -8.33
C CYS A 14 3.21 -2.56 -8.55
N PHE A 15 1.91 -2.25 -8.46
CA PHE A 15 0.82 -3.15 -8.79
C PHE A 15 -0.02 -2.56 -9.91
N THR A 16 -0.40 -3.40 -10.87
CA THR A 16 -1.40 -2.98 -11.85
C THR A 16 -2.80 -3.34 -11.39
N GLU A 17 -2.94 -4.48 -10.70
CA GLU A 17 -4.23 -4.93 -10.19
C GLU A 17 -4.04 -5.74 -8.94
N TYR A 18 -4.85 -5.47 -7.94
CA TYR A 18 -4.78 -6.24 -6.71
C TYR A 18 -6.15 -6.31 -6.04
N MET A 19 -6.52 -7.51 -5.60
CA MET A 19 -7.75 -7.74 -4.88
C MET A 19 -7.45 -8.56 -3.64
N GLY A 20 -8.00 -8.13 -2.50
CA GLY A 20 -7.87 -8.87 -1.27
C GLY A 20 -7.29 -8.04 -0.15
N LEU A 21 -6.55 -8.68 0.77
CA LEU A 21 -5.99 -8.04 1.95
C LEU A 21 -4.51 -7.74 1.74
N PHE A 22 -4.15 -6.50 2.00
CA PHE A 22 -2.77 -6.06 1.90
C PHE A 22 -2.37 -5.38 3.21
N TYR A 23 -1.35 -5.92 3.87
CA TYR A 23 -0.88 -5.40 5.14
C TYR A 23 0.59 -5.03 5.05
N ILE A 24 0.90 -3.77 5.36
CA ILE A 24 2.27 -3.28 5.38
C ILE A 24 2.57 -2.75 6.77
N ARG A 25 3.61 -3.30 7.39
CA ARG A 25 4.04 -2.83 8.69
C ARG A 25 4.97 -1.63 8.57
N PHE A 26 5.94 -1.72 7.68
CA PHE A 26 6.92 -0.65 7.48
C PHE A 26 7.29 -0.57 6.01
N TYR A 27 7.15 0.60 5.44
CA TYR A 27 7.46 0.79 4.03
C TYR A 27 8.12 2.15 3.81
N MET A 28 9.23 2.14 3.09
CA MET A 28 9.94 3.36 2.71
C MET A 28 10.16 3.37 1.22
N SER A 29 9.84 4.47 0.57
CA SER A 29 10.13 4.73 -0.81
C SER A 29 8.85 4.82 -1.65
N LEU A 30 8.86 4.35 -2.90
CA LEU A 30 7.78 4.57 -3.85
C LEU A 30 6.85 3.37 -3.93
N PHE A 31 5.56 3.65 -3.82
CA PHE A 31 4.52 2.63 -3.92
C PHE A 31 3.48 3.10 -4.93
N TYR A 32 3.29 2.33 -5.99
CA TYR A 32 2.37 2.67 -7.06
C TYR A 32 1.32 1.57 -7.21
N ILE A 33 0.06 1.95 -7.13
CA ILE A 33 -1.07 1.03 -7.34
C ILE A 33 -2.00 1.64 -8.37
N ARG A 34 -2.31 0.87 -9.40
CA ARG A 34 -3.25 1.32 -10.42
C ARG A 34 -4.68 0.99 -10.03
N ASP A 35 -4.96 -0.28 -9.75
CA ASP A 35 -6.29 -0.74 -9.36
C ASP A 35 -6.19 -1.58 -8.10
N TYR A 36 -6.98 -1.23 -7.10
CA TYR A 36 -6.97 -1.97 -5.84
C TYR A 36 -8.38 -2.13 -5.31
N MET A 37 -8.72 -3.35 -4.90
CA MET A 37 -9.99 -3.64 -4.27
C MET A 37 -9.75 -4.46 -3.02
N GLY A 38 -10.37 -4.07 -1.91
CA GLY A 38 -10.29 -4.81 -0.68
C GLY A 38 -9.74 -3.99 0.47
N LEU A 39 -9.06 -4.65 1.40
CA LEU A 39 -8.53 -4.03 2.60
C LEU A 39 -7.04 -3.72 2.45
N PHE A 40 -6.68 -2.48 2.71
CA PHE A 40 -5.30 -2.03 2.66
C PHE A 40 -4.95 -1.41 4.01
N TYR A 41 -3.99 -2.01 4.70
CA TYR A 41 -3.56 -1.55 6.01
C TYR A 41 -2.08 -1.22 5.99
N ILE A 42 -1.76 0.03 6.35
CA ILE A 42 -0.39 0.49 6.44
C ILE A 42 -0.15 1.04 7.83
N ARG A 43 0.83 0.49 8.53
CA ARG A 43 1.17 0.98 9.85
C ARG A 43 2.13 2.15 9.79
N VAL A 44 3.25 1.99 9.08
CA VAL A 44 4.23 3.06 8.93
C VAL A 44 4.63 3.15 7.47
N TYR A 45 4.51 4.34 6.91
CA TYR A 45 4.85 4.57 5.52
C TYR A 45 5.60 5.88 5.37
N MET A 46 6.73 5.82 4.68
CA MET A 46 7.50 7.01 4.37
C MET A 46 7.81 7.00 2.88
N GLY A 47 7.55 8.13 2.22
CA GLY A 47 7.88 8.27 0.83
C GLY A 47 6.68 8.62 -0.02
N LEU A 48 6.65 8.17 -1.26
CA LEU A 48 5.64 8.53 -2.23
C LEU A 48 4.65 7.38 -2.43
N LEU A 49 3.37 7.69 -2.30
CA LEU A 49 2.30 6.73 -2.54
C LEU A 49 1.39 7.25 -3.64
N TYR A 50 1.19 6.44 -4.66
CA TYR A 50 0.32 6.77 -5.77
C TYR A 50 -0.72 5.67 -5.96
N ILE A 51 -2.01 6.04 -5.87
CA ILE A 51 -3.10 5.12 -6.11
C ILE A 51 -4.05 5.75 -7.11
N ARG A 52 -4.29 5.06 -8.20
CA ARG A 52 -5.18 5.58 -9.24
C ARG A 52 -6.62 5.25 -8.93
N ASP A 53 -6.93 3.97 -8.75
CA ASP A 53 -8.28 3.52 -8.46
C ASP A 53 -8.28 2.64 -7.22
N TYR A 54 -9.12 2.98 -6.28
CA TYR A 54 -9.19 2.24 -5.02
C TYR A 54 -10.63 2.04 -4.60
N MET A 55 -10.97 0.82 -4.25
CA MET A 55 -12.27 0.50 -3.70
C MET A 55 -12.09 -0.39 -2.48
N GLY A 56 -12.73 -0.01 -1.39
CA GLY A 56 -12.68 -0.79 -0.18
C GLY A 56 -12.20 0.03 1.00
N LEU A 57 -11.57 -0.64 1.97
CA LEU A 57 -11.13 -0.03 3.20
C LEU A 57 -9.64 0.28 3.16
N PHE A 58 -9.29 1.51 3.51
CA PHE A 58 -7.92 1.97 3.50
C PHE A 58 -7.59 2.53 4.88
N TYR A 59 -6.55 1.98 5.53
CA TYR A 59 -6.17 2.37 6.87
C TYR A 59 -4.71 2.76 6.95
N PHE A 60 -4.44 3.97 7.43
CA PHE A 60 -3.10 4.45 7.74
C PHE A 60 -2.98 4.71 9.22
N ARG A 61 -1.87 4.32 9.81
CA ARG A 61 -1.56 4.73 11.18
C ARG A 61 -0.57 5.87 11.20
N ASP A 62 0.56 5.69 10.54
CA ASP A 62 1.58 6.71 10.42
C ASP A 62 1.95 6.85 8.96
N PHE A 63 1.74 8.01 8.42
CA PHE A 63 2.06 8.28 7.03
C PHE A 63 2.87 9.56 6.94
N MET A 64 4.05 9.45 6.36
CA MET A 64 4.90 10.59 6.10
C MET A 64 5.31 10.56 4.65
N GLY A 65 5.06 11.65 3.96
CA GLY A 65 5.43 11.74 2.58
C GLY A 65 4.31 12.31 1.74
N LEU A 66 4.33 11.98 0.45
CA LEU A 66 3.40 12.52 -0.52
C LEU A 66 2.38 11.47 -0.94
N PHE A 67 1.16 11.91 -0.95
CA PHE A 67 0.03 11.04 -1.33
C PHE A 67 -0.45 11.40 -2.72
#